data_df664adf5bbce98117d33923432b6ede
#
_entry.id   df664adf5bbce98117d33923432b6ede
#
_cell.length_a   1.000
_cell.length_b   1.000
_cell.length_c   1.000
_cell.angle_alpha   90.00
_cell.angle_beta   90.00
_cell.angle_gamma   90.00
#
_symmetry.space_group_name_H-M   'P 1'
#
loop_
_entity.id
_entity.type
_entity.pdbx_description
1 polymer ?
#
loop_
_entity_poly.entity_id
_entity_poly.type
_entity_poly.pdbx_seq_one_letter_code
_entity_poly.pdbx_strand_id
1 'polypeptide(L)'
;MRGFFSGTKFKIILCVLLSLILGIFVAAVSSDGTSPVTSFAGRIFAPLDSLSQTAAKKLSRFGVRFKSSSEYMEEISSLQNELESCRSELTDYYDTLHRLKSYEAFLEIKSDNPDFTFEPAAVILRDSGDIYGSFTIDKGKNDGIEVNDPVIYGKYLIGCVKEVLPTTAVVRTLSDPKVSVSAYEIRTREDCYTESDTALAKAGLIRISGLSRSTPIVPGGIVCTSGTGGIFPKDLIIGTVAEIFNDETAVSSYASVTPGVKNGDITDVFVITYFNGQSGAK
;
A
#
# COMPACT_ATOMS: atom_id res chain seq x y z
N MET A 1 -36.22 -2.99 -50.89
CA MET A 1 -35.84 -1.71 -51.51
C MET A 1 -36.34 -1.51 -52.94
N ARG A 2 -37.58 -1.91 -53.24
CA ARG A 2 -38.13 -1.81 -54.61
C ARG A 2 -39.27 -0.79 -54.79
N GLY A 3 -39.67 -0.04 -53.75
CA GLY A 3 -40.79 0.89 -53.78
C GLY A 3 -40.46 2.37 -53.98
N PHE A 4 -39.19 2.75 -53.82
CA PHE A 4 -38.78 4.18 -53.84
C PHE A 4 -38.67 4.74 -55.32
N PHE A 5 -38.38 3.88 -56.27
CA PHE A 5 -38.17 4.26 -57.66
C PHE A 5 -39.48 4.38 -58.52
N SER A 6 -40.62 3.94 -57.97
CA SER A 6 -41.91 3.91 -58.71
C SER A 6 -42.84 5.11 -58.40
N GLY A 7 -42.44 5.96 -57.40
CA GLY A 7 -43.28 7.07 -57.00
C GLY A 7 -43.30 8.23 -57.99
N THR A 8 -44.50 8.82 -58.26
CA THR A 8 -44.73 9.97 -59.14
C THR A 8 -43.77 11.14 -58.79
N LYS A 9 -43.43 11.30 -57.49
CA LYS A 9 -42.47 12.31 -56.97
C LYS A 9 -41.03 12.06 -57.46
N PHE A 10 -40.58 10.79 -57.51
CA PHE A 10 -39.26 10.41 -58.05
C PHE A 10 -39.16 10.70 -59.56
N LYS A 11 -40.22 10.42 -60.32
CA LYS A 11 -40.27 10.70 -61.78
C LYS A 11 -40.19 12.21 -62.06
N ILE A 12 -40.83 13.02 -61.22
CA ILE A 12 -40.79 14.48 -61.37
C ILE A 12 -39.36 14.99 -61.02
N ILE A 13 -38.73 14.51 -60.00
CA ILE A 13 -37.37 14.89 -59.63
C ILE A 13 -36.39 14.47 -60.73
N LEU A 14 -36.53 13.25 -61.26
CA LEU A 14 -35.70 12.76 -62.32
C LEU A 14 -35.84 13.57 -63.58
N CYS A 15 -37.08 13.97 -63.97
CA CYS A 15 -37.33 14.84 -65.13
C CYS A 15 -36.72 16.24 -64.99
N VAL A 16 -36.79 16.83 -63.74
CA VAL A 16 -36.19 18.12 -63.48
C VAL A 16 -34.66 18.02 -63.53
N LEU A 17 -34.08 16.94 -63.00
CA LEU A 17 -32.64 16.72 -63.05
C LEU A 17 -32.13 16.48 -64.45
N LEU A 18 -32.89 15.75 -65.28
CA LEU A 18 -32.56 15.50 -66.63
C LEU A 18 -32.68 16.76 -67.53
N SER A 19 -33.71 17.61 -67.30
CA SER A 19 -33.87 18.92 -67.98
C SER A 19 -32.73 19.89 -67.57
N LEU A 20 -32.26 19.83 -66.34
CA LEU A 20 -31.17 20.66 -65.86
C LEU A 20 -29.82 20.23 -66.48
N ILE A 21 -29.57 18.93 -66.60
CA ILE A 21 -28.40 18.37 -67.31
C ILE A 21 -28.46 18.73 -68.83
N LEU A 22 -29.63 18.63 -69.42
CA LEU A 22 -29.82 19.01 -70.83
C LEU A 22 -29.57 20.51 -71.03
N GLY A 23 -30.04 21.34 -70.11
CA GLY A 23 -29.78 22.80 -70.12
C GLY A 23 -28.31 23.13 -70.05
N ILE A 24 -27.55 22.43 -69.16
CA ILE A 24 -26.09 22.59 -68.97
C ILE A 24 -25.40 22.13 -70.33
N PHE A 25 -25.83 21.01 -70.89
CA PHE A 25 -25.23 20.47 -72.09
C PHE A 25 -25.45 21.42 -73.31
N VAL A 26 -26.65 21.97 -73.44
CA VAL A 26 -26.96 22.97 -74.50
C VAL A 26 -26.13 24.24 -74.30
N ALA A 27 -26.01 24.70 -73.06
CA ALA A 27 -25.14 25.85 -72.69
C ALA A 27 -23.67 25.60 -72.99
N ALA A 28 -23.17 24.35 -72.79
CA ALA A 28 -21.79 23.97 -73.09
C ALA A 28 -21.47 23.84 -74.56
N VAL A 29 -22.44 23.41 -75.36
CA VAL A 29 -22.28 23.25 -76.79
C VAL A 29 -22.47 24.57 -77.54
N SER A 30 -23.18 25.56 -76.99
CA SER A 30 -23.45 26.88 -77.58
C SER A 30 -22.40 27.96 -77.26
N SER A 31 -21.19 27.58 -76.86
CA SER A 31 -20.16 28.54 -76.49
C SER A 31 -19.35 29.06 -77.64
N ASP A 32 -20.00 29.89 -78.43
CA ASP A 32 -19.30 30.90 -79.26
C ASP A 32 -19.84 32.28 -78.92
N GLY A 33 -19.05 33.01 -78.10
CA GLY A 33 -19.11 34.45 -77.90
C GLY A 33 -20.34 35.04 -77.23
N THR A 34 -20.16 35.53 -76.00
CA THR A 34 -21.00 36.53 -75.28
C THR A 34 -22.52 36.24 -75.26
N SER A 35 -22.93 35.32 -74.38
CA SER A 35 -24.35 35.10 -74.12
C SER A 35 -24.76 35.55 -72.72
N PRO A 36 -25.94 36.15 -72.53
CA PRO A 36 -26.46 36.63 -71.23
C PRO A 36 -26.75 35.49 -70.20
N VAL A 37 -26.54 34.23 -70.63
CA VAL A 37 -26.81 33.03 -69.82
C VAL A 37 -25.81 32.88 -68.61
N THR A 38 -24.60 33.40 -68.78
CA THR A 38 -23.59 33.35 -67.70
C THR A 38 -23.97 34.23 -66.55
N SER A 39 -24.73 35.30 -66.76
CA SER A 39 -25.20 36.16 -65.63
C SER A 39 -26.39 35.58 -64.88
N PHE A 40 -27.20 34.72 -65.51
CA PHE A 40 -28.31 34.01 -64.87
C PHE A 40 -27.80 32.80 -64.07
N ALA A 41 -26.86 32.02 -64.60
CA ALA A 41 -26.23 30.91 -63.83
C ALA A 41 -25.50 31.40 -62.57
N GLY A 42 -24.77 32.51 -62.68
CA GLY A 42 -24.09 33.11 -61.52
C GLY A 42 -25.05 33.57 -60.42
N ARG A 43 -26.26 34.06 -60.75
CA ARG A 43 -27.24 34.47 -59.71
C ARG A 43 -27.98 33.30 -59.08
N ILE A 44 -28.12 32.14 -59.73
CA ILE A 44 -28.79 30.95 -59.19
C ILE A 44 -27.79 30.12 -58.31
N PHE A 45 -26.53 30.09 -58.73
CA PHE A 45 -25.50 29.28 -57.99
C PHE A 45 -24.77 30.09 -56.95
N ALA A 46 -24.80 31.42 -56.89
CA ALA A 46 -24.17 32.24 -55.86
C ALA A 46 -24.62 31.88 -54.43
N PRO A 47 -25.88 31.54 -54.13
CA PRO A 47 -26.26 31.10 -52.78
C PRO A 47 -25.76 29.68 -52.44
N LEU A 48 -25.46 28.82 -53.44
CA LEU A 48 -24.91 27.48 -53.19
C LEU A 48 -23.44 27.53 -52.74
N ASP A 49 -22.64 28.46 -53.27
CA ASP A 49 -21.26 28.66 -52.86
C ASP A 49 -21.13 29.18 -51.42
N SER A 50 -22.05 30.02 -51.02
CA SER A 50 -22.09 30.50 -49.63
C SER A 50 -22.51 29.42 -48.63
N LEU A 51 -23.38 28.49 -49.05
CA LEU A 51 -23.79 27.33 -48.25
C LEU A 51 -22.68 26.27 -48.13
N SER A 52 -21.94 26.02 -49.21
CA SER A 52 -20.81 25.06 -49.23
C SER A 52 -19.66 25.55 -48.34
N GLN A 53 -19.33 26.85 -48.39
CA GLN A 53 -18.30 27.44 -47.55
C GLN A 53 -18.72 27.48 -46.06
N THR A 54 -19.99 27.71 -45.77
CA THR A 54 -20.51 27.72 -44.42
C THR A 54 -20.62 26.31 -43.83
N ALA A 55 -20.99 25.34 -44.65
CA ALA A 55 -20.99 23.92 -44.25
C ALA A 55 -19.58 23.39 -44.05
N ALA A 56 -18.63 23.70 -44.95
CA ALA A 56 -17.22 23.31 -44.80
C ALA A 56 -16.57 23.93 -43.53
N LYS A 57 -16.87 25.20 -43.23
CA LYS A 57 -16.40 25.85 -41.97
C LYS A 57 -17.03 25.27 -40.70
N LYS A 58 -18.28 24.81 -40.77
CA LYS A 58 -18.92 24.12 -39.65
C LYS A 58 -18.38 22.69 -39.50
N LEU A 59 -18.19 21.95 -40.60
CA LEU A 59 -17.58 20.60 -40.53
C LEU A 59 -16.13 20.63 -40.03
N SER A 60 -15.34 21.60 -40.47
CA SER A 60 -13.96 21.74 -39.96
C SER A 60 -13.90 22.07 -38.46
N ARG A 61 -14.83 22.87 -37.95
CA ARG A 61 -14.94 23.12 -36.50
C ARG A 61 -15.41 21.90 -35.69
N PHE A 62 -16.23 21.05 -36.24
CA PHE A 62 -16.62 19.77 -35.66
C PHE A 62 -15.45 18.75 -35.69
N GLY A 63 -14.72 18.65 -36.79
CA GLY A 63 -13.54 17.78 -36.91
C GLY A 63 -12.41 18.17 -35.96
N VAL A 64 -12.15 19.46 -35.79
CA VAL A 64 -11.14 19.96 -34.83
C VAL A 64 -11.55 19.68 -33.40
N ARG A 65 -12.84 19.75 -33.06
CA ARG A 65 -13.32 19.39 -31.68
C ARG A 65 -13.19 17.90 -31.40
N PHE A 66 -13.40 17.03 -32.35
CA PHE A 66 -13.22 15.58 -32.17
C PHE A 66 -11.74 15.20 -32.08
N LYS A 67 -10.87 15.84 -32.85
CA LYS A 67 -9.43 15.60 -32.80
C LYS A 67 -8.85 16.07 -31.45
N SER A 68 -9.28 17.21 -30.97
CA SER A 68 -8.91 17.72 -29.63
C SER A 68 -9.38 16.84 -28.47
N SER A 69 -10.55 16.18 -28.61
CA SER A 69 -11.06 15.29 -27.55
C SER A 69 -10.26 13.98 -27.43
N SER A 70 -9.79 13.42 -28.54
CA SER A 70 -8.95 12.22 -28.51
C SER A 70 -7.54 12.51 -27.98
N GLU A 71 -6.96 13.66 -28.36
CA GLU A 71 -5.66 14.10 -27.83
C GLU A 71 -5.71 14.34 -26.31
N TYR A 72 -6.78 14.95 -25.80
CA TYR A 72 -6.96 15.12 -24.35
C TYR A 72 -7.18 13.77 -23.63
N MET A 73 -7.86 12.82 -24.24
CA MET A 73 -8.01 11.49 -23.64
C MET A 73 -6.70 10.72 -23.59
N GLU A 74 -5.86 10.83 -24.61
CA GLU A 74 -4.51 10.25 -24.63
C GLU A 74 -3.61 10.92 -23.59
N GLU A 75 -3.67 12.25 -23.47
CA GLU A 75 -2.92 12.99 -22.45
C GLU A 75 -3.37 12.65 -21.04
N ILE A 76 -4.68 12.55 -20.79
CA ILE A 76 -5.22 12.10 -19.49
C ILE A 76 -4.75 10.68 -19.17
N SER A 77 -4.80 9.77 -20.13
CA SER A 77 -4.34 8.39 -19.96
C SER A 77 -2.84 8.33 -19.66
N SER A 78 -2.01 9.11 -20.38
CA SER A 78 -0.56 9.16 -20.12
C SER A 78 -0.24 9.73 -18.75
N LEU A 79 -0.93 10.82 -18.34
CA LEU A 79 -0.77 11.40 -17.00
C LEU A 79 -1.23 10.46 -15.88
N GLN A 80 -2.30 9.70 -16.10
CA GLN A 80 -2.74 8.68 -15.16
C GLN A 80 -1.71 7.56 -15.00
N ASN A 81 -1.14 7.08 -16.10
CA ASN A 81 -0.09 6.06 -16.06
C ASN A 81 1.18 6.57 -15.39
N GLU A 82 1.57 7.81 -15.66
CA GLU A 82 2.72 8.44 -15.00
C GLU A 82 2.50 8.61 -13.48
N LEU A 83 1.28 9.00 -13.09
CA LEU A 83 0.90 9.12 -11.69
C LEU A 83 0.90 7.76 -10.98
N GLU A 84 0.45 6.70 -11.65
CA GLU A 84 0.44 5.33 -11.13
C GLU A 84 1.86 4.77 -11.00
N SER A 85 2.73 5.02 -11.99
CA SER A 85 4.16 4.71 -11.93
C SER A 85 4.84 5.42 -10.76
N CYS A 86 4.62 6.73 -10.63
CA CYS A 86 5.18 7.52 -9.54
C CYS A 86 4.72 7.05 -8.16
N ARG A 87 3.45 6.65 -8.03
CA ARG A 87 2.94 6.06 -6.78
C ARG A 87 3.58 4.72 -6.46
N SER A 88 3.79 3.87 -7.47
CA SER A 88 4.48 2.58 -7.30
C SER A 88 5.92 2.79 -6.85
N GLU A 89 6.66 3.68 -7.52
CA GLU A 89 8.04 4.02 -7.16
C GLU A 89 8.13 4.58 -5.73
N LEU A 90 7.15 5.40 -5.32
CA LEU A 90 7.10 5.96 -3.98
C LEU A 90 6.85 4.87 -2.93
N THR A 91 5.99 3.89 -3.23
CA THR A 91 5.74 2.74 -2.35
C THR A 91 7.00 1.91 -2.18
N ASP A 92 7.66 1.54 -3.28
CA ASP A 92 8.91 0.78 -3.28
C ASP A 92 10.03 1.52 -2.53
N TYR A 93 10.09 2.85 -2.67
CA TYR A 93 11.03 3.69 -1.94
C TYR A 93 10.80 3.63 -0.43
N TYR A 94 9.55 3.77 0.04
CA TYR A 94 9.23 3.69 1.47
C TYR A 94 9.50 2.30 2.04
N ASP A 95 9.16 1.25 1.32
CA ASP A 95 9.45 -0.13 1.73
C ASP A 95 10.97 -0.37 1.87
N THR A 96 11.75 0.10 0.90
CA THR A 96 13.21 0.02 0.96
C THR A 96 13.78 0.82 2.13
N LEU A 97 13.24 2.00 2.40
CA LEU A 97 13.66 2.84 3.51
C LEU A 97 13.35 2.18 4.88
N HIS A 98 12.20 1.54 5.02
CA HIS A 98 11.84 0.79 6.22
C HIS A 98 12.78 -0.39 6.44
N ARG A 99 13.08 -1.15 5.39
CA ARG A 99 14.05 -2.25 5.46
C ARG A 99 15.44 -1.76 5.84
N LEU A 100 15.92 -0.67 5.23
CA LEU A 100 17.22 -0.10 5.56
C LEU A 100 17.32 0.26 7.05
N LYS A 101 16.34 0.95 7.59
CA LYS A 101 16.29 1.30 9.03
C LYS A 101 16.29 0.08 9.94
N SER A 102 15.57 -0.97 9.55
CA SER A 102 15.54 -2.24 10.27
C SER A 102 16.91 -2.92 10.29
N TYR A 103 17.60 -2.95 9.14
CA TYR A 103 18.97 -3.48 9.05
C TYR A 103 20.01 -2.64 9.80
N GLU A 104 19.90 -1.32 9.77
CA GLU A 104 20.80 -0.45 10.55
C GLU A 104 20.67 -0.73 12.06
N ALA A 105 19.44 -0.79 12.57
CA ALA A 105 19.19 -1.11 13.97
C ALA A 105 19.65 -2.53 14.33
N PHE A 106 19.51 -3.49 13.41
CA PHE A 106 20.03 -4.84 13.56
C PHE A 106 21.56 -4.88 13.66
N LEU A 107 22.27 -4.15 12.77
CA LEU A 107 23.73 -4.10 12.79
C LEU A 107 24.27 -3.52 14.10
N GLU A 108 23.55 -2.56 14.70
CA GLU A 108 23.89 -2.02 16.02
C GLU A 108 23.79 -3.11 17.11
N ILE A 109 22.69 -3.89 17.14
CA ILE A 109 22.57 -4.99 18.09
C ILE A 109 23.63 -6.06 17.87
N LYS A 110 23.92 -6.40 16.63
CA LYS A 110 24.96 -7.38 16.30
C LYS A 110 26.35 -6.92 16.70
N SER A 111 26.62 -5.61 16.57
CA SER A 111 27.87 -5.01 17.03
C SER A 111 28.02 -5.07 18.55
N ASP A 112 26.93 -4.81 19.27
CA ASP A 112 26.91 -4.85 20.75
C ASP A 112 26.94 -6.29 21.29
N ASN A 113 26.45 -7.26 20.50
CA ASN A 113 26.36 -8.68 20.88
C ASN A 113 26.94 -9.58 19.78
N PRO A 114 28.26 -9.63 19.62
CA PRO A 114 28.91 -10.39 18.55
C PRO A 114 28.68 -11.91 18.63
N ASP A 115 28.35 -12.42 19.82
CA ASP A 115 28.10 -13.84 20.09
C ASP A 115 26.68 -14.29 19.68
N PHE A 116 25.77 -13.36 19.32
CA PHE A 116 24.44 -13.73 18.91
C PHE A 116 24.42 -14.20 17.45
N THR A 117 23.66 -15.27 17.21
CA THR A 117 23.36 -15.73 15.86
C THR A 117 21.93 -15.34 15.50
N PHE A 118 21.76 -14.77 14.32
CA PHE A 118 20.48 -14.25 13.85
C PHE A 118 20.12 -14.85 12.51
N GLU A 119 18.83 -15.15 12.33
CA GLU A 119 18.25 -15.50 11.04
C GLU A 119 17.23 -14.43 10.62
N PRO A 120 17.46 -13.73 9.50
CA PRO A 120 16.48 -12.75 9.00
C PRO A 120 15.26 -13.48 8.42
N ALA A 121 14.07 -12.97 8.69
CA ALA A 121 12.81 -13.55 8.23
C ALA A 121 11.79 -12.47 7.88
N ALA A 122 10.98 -12.74 6.85
CA ALA A 122 9.87 -11.88 6.46
C ALA A 122 8.54 -12.37 7.06
N VAL A 123 7.67 -11.44 7.41
CA VAL A 123 6.31 -11.76 7.86
C VAL A 123 5.44 -12.04 6.67
N ILE A 124 4.95 -13.29 6.54
CA ILE A 124 4.16 -13.75 5.40
C ILE A 124 2.66 -13.86 5.67
N LEU A 125 2.26 -14.00 6.93
CA LEU A 125 0.86 -14.14 7.31
C LEU A 125 0.59 -13.51 8.67
N ARG A 126 -0.56 -12.84 8.80
CA ARG A 126 -1.09 -12.32 10.06
C ARG A 126 -2.51 -12.84 10.25
N ASP A 127 -2.82 -13.31 11.45
CA ASP A 127 -4.18 -13.66 11.81
C ASP A 127 -4.90 -12.41 12.34
N SER A 128 -5.78 -11.84 11.54
CA SER A 128 -6.57 -10.67 11.91
C SER A 128 -7.62 -10.97 13.00
N GLY A 129 -7.91 -12.24 13.26
CA GLY A 129 -8.79 -12.69 14.34
C GLY A 129 -8.07 -12.86 15.67
N ASP A 130 -6.75 -12.91 15.68
CA ASP A 130 -5.95 -13.03 16.89
C ASP A 130 -5.73 -11.68 17.57
N ILE A 131 -6.34 -11.50 18.72
CA ILE A 131 -6.21 -10.28 19.54
C ILE A 131 -4.79 -10.07 20.08
N TYR A 132 -3.97 -11.10 20.13
CA TYR A 132 -2.59 -11.05 20.59
C TYR A 132 -1.62 -10.75 19.44
N GLY A 133 -2.10 -10.77 18.19
CA GLY A 133 -1.34 -10.36 17.01
C GLY A 133 -0.21 -11.31 16.62
N SER A 134 -0.40 -12.63 16.79
CA SER A 134 0.55 -13.62 16.28
C SER A 134 0.70 -13.54 14.75
N PHE A 135 1.84 -13.95 14.24
CA PHE A 135 2.14 -13.91 12.82
C PHE A 135 3.04 -15.07 12.40
N THR A 136 3.07 -15.34 11.10
CA THR A 136 3.92 -16.38 10.52
C THR A 136 5.05 -15.75 9.71
N ILE A 137 6.24 -16.35 9.82
CA ILE A 137 7.46 -15.95 9.10
C ILE A 137 7.83 -17.00 8.06
N ASP A 138 8.58 -16.58 7.03
CA ASP A 138 9.05 -17.38 5.90
C ASP A 138 10.28 -18.27 6.20
N LYS A 139 10.63 -18.43 7.47
CA LYS A 139 11.75 -19.21 7.96
C LYS A 139 11.28 -20.28 8.95
N GLY A 140 11.93 -21.45 8.91
CA GLY A 140 11.52 -22.58 9.71
C GLY A 140 12.66 -23.46 10.18
N LYS A 141 12.37 -24.76 10.39
CA LYS A 141 13.35 -25.72 10.89
C LYS A 141 14.58 -25.87 10.00
N ASN A 142 14.37 -25.77 8.68
CA ASN A 142 15.46 -25.87 7.70
C ASN A 142 16.47 -24.73 7.81
N ASP A 143 16.04 -23.59 8.38
CA ASP A 143 16.85 -22.39 8.59
C ASP A 143 17.43 -22.33 10.01
N GLY A 144 17.27 -23.38 10.79
CA GLY A 144 17.82 -23.49 12.16
C GLY A 144 16.96 -22.84 13.25
N ILE A 145 15.70 -22.51 12.96
CA ILE A 145 14.76 -21.93 13.94
C ILE A 145 14.21 -23.04 14.85
N GLU A 146 14.18 -22.75 16.13
CA GLU A 146 13.64 -23.63 17.17
C GLU A 146 12.49 -22.92 17.94
N VAL A 147 11.69 -23.73 18.64
CA VAL A 147 10.61 -23.21 19.50
C VAL A 147 11.22 -22.42 20.68
N ASN A 148 10.62 -21.30 21.02
CA ASN A 148 11.04 -20.29 22.00
C ASN A 148 12.21 -19.40 21.56
N ASP A 149 12.72 -19.51 20.33
CA ASP A 149 13.69 -18.55 19.83
C ASP A 149 13.11 -17.12 19.89
N PRO A 150 13.86 -16.15 20.46
CA PRO A 150 13.41 -14.77 20.53
C PRO A 150 13.32 -14.13 19.14
N VAL A 151 12.27 -13.34 18.92
CA VAL A 151 12.05 -12.60 17.68
C VAL A 151 12.11 -11.11 17.97
N ILE A 152 12.97 -10.40 17.24
CA ILE A 152 13.21 -8.96 17.39
C ILE A 152 12.93 -8.19 16.11
N TYR A 153 12.61 -6.91 16.28
CA TYR A 153 12.58 -5.91 15.23
C TYR A 153 13.48 -4.73 15.65
N GLY A 154 14.58 -4.53 14.94
CA GLY A 154 15.61 -3.63 15.42
C GLY A 154 16.03 -4.02 16.85
N LYS A 155 15.99 -3.08 17.79
CA LYS A 155 16.33 -3.29 19.22
C LYS A 155 15.16 -3.81 20.09
N TYR A 156 13.98 -3.99 19.50
CA TYR A 156 12.77 -4.31 20.24
C TYR A 156 12.47 -5.80 20.21
N LEU A 157 12.23 -6.37 21.39
CA LEU A 157 11.69 -7.73 21.51
C LEU A 157 10.21 -7.72 21.08
N ILE A 158 9.86 -8.54 20.10
CA ILE A 158 8.48 -8.69 19.62
C ILE A 158 7.79 -9.87 20.28
N GLY A 159 8.51 -10.96 20.49
CA GLY A 159 7.97 -12.18 21.04
C GLY A 159 8.92 -13.35 20.89
N CYS A 160 8.35 -14.55 20.75
CA CYS A 160 9.13 -15.77 20.53
C CYS A 160 8.41 -16.73 19.59
N VAL A 161 9.17 -17.65 19.02
CA VAL A 161 8.66 -18.72 18.15
C VAL A 161 7.78 -19.67 18.93
N LYS A 162 6.55 -19.89 18.47
CA LYS A 162 5.54 -20.77 19.07
C LYS A 162 5.59 -22.18 18.49
N GLU A 163 5.68 -22.24 17.16
CA GLU A 163 5.57 -23.46 16.39
C GLU A 163 6.49 -23.36 15.18
N VAL A 164 7.19 -24.43 14.88
CA VAL A 164 8.15 -24.49 13.78
C VAL A 164 7.72 -25.57 12.79
N LEU A 165 7.54 -25.16 11.55
CA LEU A 165 7.32 -26.00 10.39
C LEU A 165 8.63 -26.14 9.59
N PRO A 166 8.73 -26.99 8.58
CA PRO A 166 9.99 -27.14 7.83
C PRO A 166 10.51 -25.84 7.22
N THR A 167 9.65 -24.99 6.66
CA THR A 167 9.99 -23.76 5.93
C THR A 167 9.38 -22.49 6.52
N THR A 168 8.53 -22.58 7.54
CA THR A 168 7.86 -21.45 8.15
C THR A 168 7.82 -21.63 9.66
N ALA A 169 7.63 -20.55 10.40
CA ALA A 169 7.39 -20.62 11.85
C ALA A 169 6.31 -19.62 12.27
N VAL A 170 5.58 -19.96 13.32
CA VAL A 170 4.58 -19.10 13.92
C VAL A 170 5.18 -18.40 15.13
N VAL A 171 5.08 -17.08 15.16
CA VAL A 171 5.57 -16.23 16.26
C VAL A 171 4.39 -15.78 17.10
N ARG A 172 4.49 -15.94 18.42
CA ARG A 172 3.61 -15.31 19.39
C ARG A 172 4.23 -14.02 19.91
N THR A 173 3.40 -13.02 20.10
CA THR A 173 3.86 -11.71 20.59
C THR A 173 3.97 -11.68 22.13
N LEU A 174 4.54 -10.61 22.67
CA LEU A 174 4.62 -10.37 24.09
C LEU A 174 3.25 -10.22 24.79
N SER A 175 2.18 -10.02 24.04
CA SER A 175 0.82 -9.94 24.57
C SER A 175 0.16 -11.31 24.77
N ASP A 176 0.75 -12.40 24.21
CA ASP A 176 0.19 -13.75 24.32
C ASP A 176 0.28 -14.25 25.78
N PRO A 177 -0.80 -14.84 26.36
CA PRO A 177 -0.81 -15.38 27.73
C PRO A 177 0.25 -16.44 28.03
N LYS A 178 0.80 -17.06 27.02
CA LYS A 178 1.85 -18.09 27.15
C LYS A 178 3.27 -17.52 27.08
N VAL A 179 3.40 -16.19 26.94
CA VAL A 179 4.69 -15.49 26.94
C VAL A 179 4.81 -14.71 28.24
N SER A 180 5.82 -15.06 29.03
CA SER A 180 6.20 -14.29 30.20
C SER A 180 7.68 -14.01 30.12
N VAL A 181 8.04 -12.73 30.09
CA VAL A 181 9.40 -12.24 29.93
C VAL A 181 9.83 -11.57 31.22
N SER A 182 10.91 -12.05 31.84
CA SER A 182 11.53 -11.38 32.96
C SER A 182 12.20 -10.09 32.45
N ALA A 183 11.87 -8.98 33.07
CA ALA A 183 12.24 -7.64 32.62
C ALA A 183 12.68 -6.76 33.82
N TYR A 184 13.25 -5.61 33.49
CA TYR A 184 13.57 -4.57 34.47
C TYR A 184 13.41 -3.18 33.83
N GLU A 185 13.14 -2.17 34.64
CA GLU A 185 13.16 -0.78 34.14
C GLU A 185 14.61 -0.24 34.22
N ILE A 186 15.07 0.38 33.10
CA ILE A 186 16.49 0.69 32.89
C ILE A 186 17.09 1.66 33.91
N ARG A 187 16.30 2.64 34.38
CA ARG A 187 16.76 3.69 35.33
C ARG A 187 16.76 3.21 36.79
N THR A 188 15.68 2.56 37.20
CA THR A 188 15.47 2.14 38.59
C THR A 188 16.05 0.77 38.90
N ARG A 189 16.28 -0.04 37.84
CA ARG A 189 16.67 -1.46 37.93
C ARG A 189 15.67 -2.32 38.70
N GLU A 190 14.43 -1.85 38.83
CA GLU A 190 13.37 -2.63 39.46
C GLU A 190 12.95 -3.77 38.53
N ASP A 191 12.99 -4.99 39.07
CA ASP A 191 12.60 -6.20 38.36
C ASP A 191 11.08 -6.26 38.20
N CYS A 192 10.66 -6.75 37.07
CA CYS A 192 9.27 -6.99 36.72
C CYS A 192 9.17 -8.16 35.71
N TYR A 193 7.98 -8.50 35.30
CA TYR A 193 7.75 -9.49 34.24
C TYR A 193 6.54 -9.10 33.42
N THR A 194 6.55 -9.54 32.13
CA THR A 194 5.37 -9.34 31.28
C THR A 194 4.28 -10.33 31.64
N GLU A 195 3.07 -9.85 31.68
CA GLU A 195 1.86 -10.63 31.93
C GLU A 195 0.81 -10.30 30.88
N SER A 196 0.04 -11.28 30.45
CA SER A 196 -1.03 -11.03 29.49
C SER A 196 -2.24 -10.40 30.18
N ASP A 197 -2.75 -9.37 29.54
CA ASP A 197 -4.02 -8.75 29.86
C ASP A 197 -4.82 -8.53 28.55
N THR A 198 -5.99 -9.15 28.46
CA THR A 198 -6.80 -9.10 27.25
C THR A 198 -7.28 -7.69 26.90
N ALA A 199 -7.55 -6.85 27.91
CA ALA A 199 -8.01 -5.47 27.68
C ALA A 199 -6.84 -4.62 27.18
N LEU A 200 -5.66 -4.74 27.78
CA LEU A 200 -4.47 -4.04 27.33
C LEU A 200 -3.98 -4.55 25.97
N ALA A 201 -4.04 -5.86 25.71
CA ALA A 201 -3.68 -6.42 24.41
C ALA A 201 -4.54 -5.86 23.28
N LYS A 202 -5.86 -5.73 23.49
CA LYS A 202 -6.77 -5.07 22.51
C LYS A 202 -6.42 -3.59 22.31
N ALA A 203 -5.88 -2.94 23.30
CA ALA A 203 -5.39 -1.55 23.20
C ALA A 203 -3.97 -1.46 22.60
N GLY A 204 -3.35 -2.60 22.26
CA GLY A 204 -1.97 -2.64 21.76
C GLY A 204 -0.92 -2.35 22.84
N LEU A 205 -1.25 -2.60 24.11
CA LEU A 205 -0.37 -2.41 25.26
C LEU A 205 0.03 -3.75 25.87
N ILE A 206 1.17 -3.77 26.56
CA ILE A 206 1.67 -4.91 27.31
C ILE A 206 1.52 -4.59 28.80
N ARG A 207 1.11 -5.56 29.60
CA ARG A 207 1.12 -5.46 31.06
C ARG A 207 2.48 -5.89 31.59
N ILE A 208 3.03 -5.14 32.54
CA ILE A 208 4.13 -5.58 33.40
C ILE A 208 3.64 -5.65 34.84
N SER A 209 4.00 -6.71 35.52
CA SER A 209 3.59 -7.01 36.89
C SER A 209 4.83 -7.29 37.78
N GLY A 210 4.58 -7.41 39.07
CA GLY A 210 5.68 -7.64 40.05
C GLY A 210 6.33 -6.38 40.59
N LEU A 211 5.77 -5.21 40.30
CA LEU A 211 6.27 -3.93 40.79
C LEU A 211 5.95 -3.75 42.27
N SER A 212 6.86 -3.10 43.01
CA SER A 212 6.60 -2.74 44.39
C SER A 212 5.45 -1.71 44.51
N ARG A 213 4.77 -1.66 45.66
CA ARG A 213 3.72 -0.64 45.88
C ARG A 213 4.25 0.78 45.82
N SER A 214 5.47 1.00 46.24
CA SER A 214 6.17 2.28 46.19
C SER A 214 7.15 2.34 45.03
N THR A 215 6.76 1.75 43.88
CA THR A 215 7.64 1.70 42.72
C THR A 215 8.19 3.08 42.36
N PRO A 216 9.49 3.24 42.12
CA PRO A 216 10.11 4.47 41.66
C PRO A 216 10.00 4.63 40.11
N ILE A 217 9.38 3.69 39.42
CA ILE A 217 9.13 3.76 38.01
C ILE A 217 8.18 4.92 37.72
N VAL A 218 8.37 5.58 36.59
CA VAL A 218 7.54 6.70 36.14
C VAL A 218 7.11 6.47 34.68
N PRO A 219 6.00 7.05 34.23
CA PRO A 219 5.66 7.08 32.81
C PRO A 219 6.83 7.61 31.97
N GLY A 220 7.10 6.97 30.84
CA GLY A 220 8.28 7.23 30.00
C GLY A 220 9.50 6.37 30.33
N GLY A 221 9.48 5.57 31.40
CA GLY A 221 10.54 4.61 31.71
C GLY A 221 10.67 3.52 30.65
N ILE A 222 11.90 3.11 30.35
CA ILE A 222 12.18 2.07 29.34
C ILE A 222 12.30 0.72 30.05
N VAL A 223 11.56 -0.27 29.55
CA VAL A 223 11.56 -1.64 30.07
C VAL A 223 12.36 -2.53 29.14
N CYS A 224 13.32 -3.25 29.70
CA CYS A 224 14.23 -4.15 29.00
C CYS A 224 14.15 -5.57 29.56
N THR A 225 14.53 -6.57 28.77
CA THR A 225 14.66 -7.96 29.23
C THR A 225 15.79 -8.11 30.23
N SER A 226 15.59 -8.93 31.29
CA SER A 226 16.62 -9.16 32.31
C SER A 226 17.59 -10.31 31.97
N GLY A 227 17.25 -11.17 30.99
CA GLY A 227 18.00 -12.38 30.67
C GLY A 227 17.71 -13.55 31.62
N THR A 228 16.91 -13.35 32.65
CA THR A 228 16.58 -14.39 33.63
C THR A 228 15.74 -15.48 32.99
N GLY A 229 16.09 -16.73 33.24
CA GLY A 229 15.41 -17.90 32.65
C GLY A 229 16.04 -18.41 31.35
N GLY A 230 16.94 -17.65 30.70
CA GLY A 230 17.72 -18.09 29.56
C GLY A 230 16.90 -18.32 28.27
N ILE A 231 15.65 -17.85 28.21
CA ILE A 231 14.82 -17.88 26.98
C ILE A 231 15.04 -16.62 26.15
N PHE A 232 15.18 -15.49 26.83
CA PHE A 232 15.40 -14.19 26.19
C PHE A 232 16.76 -13.64 26.57
N PRO A 233 17.54 -13.12 25.64
CA PRO A 233 18.78 -12.44 25.98
C PRO A 233 18.49 -11.17 26.78
N LYS A 234 19.49 -10.70 27.52
CA LYS A 234 19.40 -9.49 28.32
C LYS A 234 19.44 -8.25 27.44
N ASP A 235 18.88 -7.15 27.98
CA ASP A 235 18.96 -5.78 27.44
C ASP A 235 18.20 -5.53 26.11
N LEU A 236 17.32 -6.44 25.68
CA LEU A 236 16.38 -6.16 24.61
C LEU A 236 15.25 -5.25 25.10
N ILE A 237 14.90 -4.23 24.33
CA ILE A 237 13.85 -3.29 24.71
C ILE A 237 12.47 -3.93 24.49
N ILE A 238 11.61 -3.91 25.50
CA ILE A 238 10.21 -4.31 25.41
C ILE A 238 9.35 -3.13 24.97
N GLY A 239 9.55 -1.98 25.62
CA GLY A 239 8.79 -0.77 25.33
C GLY A 239 8.97 0.30 26.39
N THR A 240 8.01 1.24 26.42
CA THR A 240 8.02 2.40 27.32
C THR A 240 6.79 2.37 28.23
N VAL A 241 7.00 2.59 29.53
CA VAL A 241 5.91 2.66 30.51
C VAL A 241 4.93 3.77 30.14
N ALA A 242 3.66 3.43 29.95
CA ALA A 242 2.60 4.37 29.65
C ALA A 242 1.91 4.86 30.92
N GLU A 243 1.46 3.94 31.76
CA GLU A 243 0.70 4.26 32.97
C GLU A 243 0.99 3.22 34.07
N ILE A 244 0.92 3.64 35.31
CA ILE A 244 1.15 2.79 36.48
C ILE A 244 -0.15 2.70 37.27
N PHE A 245 -0.52 1.47 37.62
CA PHE A 245 -1.76 1.16 38.35
C PHE A 245 -1.41 0.62 39.73
N ASN A 246 -1.80 1.37 40.73
CA ASN A 246 -1.67 0.98 42.12
C ASN A 246 -3.03 0.50 42.63
N ASP A 247 -3.18 -0.79 42.85
CA ASP A 247 -4.36 -1.36 43.48
C ASP A 247 -4.17 -1.33 45.02
N GLU A 248 -5.04 -0.60 45.72
CA GLU A 248 -4.99 -0.50 47.15
C GLU A 248 -5.16 -1.85 47.87
N THR A 249 -5.78 -2.81 47.21
CA THR A 249 -6.05 -4.16 47.72
C THR A 249 -4.99 -5.19 47.30
N ALA A 250 -4.20 -4.91 46.28
CA ALA A 250 -3.16 -5.81 45.77
C ALA A 250 -1.82 -5.65 46.55
N VAL A 251 -1.05 -6.74 46.59
CA VAL A 251 0.28 -6.75 47.22
C VAL A 251 1.32 -6.04 46.33
N SER A 252 1.11 -6.01 45.02
CA SER A 252 2.03 -5.44 44.03
C SER A 252 1.29 -4.51 43.07
N SER A 253 2.00 -3.53 42.54
CA SER A 253 1.54 -2.67 41.47
C SER A 253 1.82 -3.29 40.13
N TYR A 254 1.13 -2.82 39.09
CA TYR A 254 1.40 -3.17 37.71
C TYR A 254 1.42 -1.91 36.81
N ALA A 255 2.00 -2.01 35.66
CA ALA A 255 1.98 -0.91 34.69
C ALA A 255 1.64 -1.39 33.29
N SER A 256 1.09 -0.49 32.49
CA SER A 256 0.96 -0.67 31.05
C SER A 256 2.20 -0.15 30.33
N VAL A 257 2.64 -0.88 29.32
CA VAL A 257 3.82 -0.57 28.51
C VAL A 257 3.37 -0.44 27.06
N THR A 258 3.72 0.65 26.42
CA THR A 258 3.60 0.81 24.99
C THR A 258 4.75 0.07 24.33
N PRO A 259 4.50 -0.97 23.50
CA PRO A 259 5.56 -1.67 22.79
C PRO A 259 6.31 -0.70 21.88
N GLY A 260 7.61 -0.93 21.71
CA GLY A 260 8.44 -0.07 20.87
C GLY A 260 8.09 -0.09 19.39
N VAL A 261 7.37 -1.15 18.95
CA VAL A 261 6.89 -1.31 17.57
C VAL A 261 5.45 -1.83 17.58
N LYS A 262 4.61 -1.27 16.72
CA LYS A 262 3.25 -1.76 16.54
C LYS A 262 3.26 -3.02 15.67
N ASN A 263 2.50 -4.03 16.05
CA ASN A 263 2.43 -5.30 15.31
C ASN A 263 2.08 -5.14 13.82
N GLY A 264 1.31 -4.12 13.46
CA GLY A 264 0.94 -3.84 12.07
C GLY A 264 2.10 -3.37 11.17
N ASP A 265 3.11 -2.78 11.77
CA ASP A 265 4.22 -2.13 11.05
C ASP A 265 5.43 -3.06 10.82
N ILE A 266 5.39 -4.29 11.35
CA ILE A 266 6.50 -5.26 11.29
C ILE A 266 6.42 -6.02 9.97
N THR A 267 7.35 -5.81 9.06
CA THR A 267 7.44 -6.54 7.78
C THR A 267 8.55 -7.59 7.79
N ASP A 268 9.69 -7.22 8.36
CA ASP A 268 10.88 -8.07 8.45
C ASP A 268 11.30 -8.17 9.91
N VAL A 269 11.70 -9.34 10.36
CA VAL A 269 12.14 -9.61 11.72
C VAL A 269 13.46 -10.36 11.72
N PHE A 270 14.11 -10.39 12.88
CA PHE A 270 15.28 -11.23 13.11
C PHE A 270 14.98 -12.22 14.22
N VAL A 271 15.21 -13.49 13.95
CA VAL A 271 15.12 -14.55 14.93
C VAL A 271 16.49 -14.76 15.56
N ILE A 272 16.62 -14.73 16.88
CA ILE A 272 17.85 -15.02 17.59
C ILE A 272 17.89 -16.52 17.79
N THR A 273 18.71 -17.21 16.99
CA THR A 273 18.83 -18.68 17.04
C THR A 273 19.85 -19.16 18.07
N TYR A 274 20.74 -18.26 18.50
CA TYR A 274 21.71 -18.55 19.59
C TYR A 274 22.13 -17.26 20.30
N PHE A 275 22.29 -17.36 21.61
CA PHE A 275 22.90 -16.32 22.46
C PHE A 275 23.52 -16.92 23.71
N ASN A 276 24.52 -16.23 24.30
CA ASN A 276 25.18 -16.68 25.52
C ASN A 276 24.22 -16.70 26.71
N GLY A 277 24.13 -17.84 27.42
CA GLY A 277 23.21 -18.03 28.54
C GLY A 277 21.83 -18.57 28.14
N GLN A 278 21.63 -18.99 26.89
CA GLN A 278 20.41 -19.66 26.45
C GLN A 278 20.21 -20.99 27.19
N SER A 279 19.02 -21.16 27.78
CA SER A 279 18.67 -22.42 28.45
C SER A 279 18.40 -23.49 27.39
N GLY A 280 19.21 -24.55 27.40
CA GLY A 280 19.13 -25.63 26.41
C GLY A 280 20.11 -25.49 25.24
N ALA A 281 21.06 -24.57 25.30
CA ALA A 281 22.15 -24.54 24.33
C ALA A 281 22.88 -25.88 24.30
N LYS A 282 22.97 -26.47 23.09
CA LYS A 282 23.63 -27.74 22.80
C LYS A 282 25.13 -27.67 23.01
#